data_c3bb5f7fa5026c4a4946ef643605503c
#
_entry.id   c3bb5f7fa5026c4a4946ef643605503c
#
_cell.length_a   1.000
_cell.length_b   1.000
_cell.length_c   1.000
_cell.angle_alpha   90.00
_cell.angle_beta   90.00
_cell.angle_gamma   90.00
#
_symmetry.space_group_name_H-M   'P 1'
#
loop_
_entity.id
_entity.type
_entity.pdbx_description
1 polymer ?
#
loop_
_entity_poly.entity_id
_entity_poly.type
_entity_poly.pdbx_seq_one_letter_code
_entity_poly.pdbx_strand_id
1 'polypeptide(L)'
;SDIIDIQEWIVLDSLNECTIGDVAKIEEFNKEYYVLDKTIQKCVLVFDEHGKYLRRIGRIGQGSGEYAQIYDFTVNRRTGCVAILSGLSKVYVYDLKGEFRVTKQVSESLLWNIASNDCGYLMSSNHHTYTEGENAYLLYAFDSDFNFKGKWIQVLTERMPTLPLLSSALQVVGSEIYYCDVFTNSIYSYMCDADSVAEKYDILFPAPVPDNVFADVMDFMGKQREYDFINEAVINEKNILLCYARQGNYNLVIIDSD
;
A
#
# COMPACT_ATOMS: atom_id res chain seq x y z
N SER A 1 10.85 17.10 -23.70
CA SER A 1 10.79 17.93 -22.49
C SER A 1 10.94 17.01 -21.30
N ASP A 2 11.83 17.36 -20.39
CA ASP A 2 12.09 16.58 -19.19
C ASP A 2 10.84 16.70 -18.31
N ILE A 3 10.16 15.57 -18.12
CA ILE A 3 8.92 15.48 -17.33
C ILE A 3 9.26 15.41 -15.84
N ILE A 4 10.49 14.99 -15.52
CA ILE A 4 10.97 14.81 -14.15
C ILE A 4 12.25 15.64 -13.97
N ASP A 5 12.26 16.51 -12.96
CA ASP A 5 13.45 17.22 -12.50
C ASP A 5 13.93 16.58 -11.19
N ILE A 6 15.13 16.00 -11.23
CA ILE A 6 15.74 15.38 -10.04
C ILE A 6 16.47 16.47 -9.28
N GLN A 7 15.93 16.83 -8.11
CA GLN A 7 16.47 17.89 -7.27
C GLN A 7 17.54 17.40 -6.30
N GLU A 8 17.44 16.15 -5.83
CA GLU A 8 18.38 15.59 -4.86
C GLU A 8 18.49 14.08 -4.97
N TRP A 9 19.68 13.55 -4.63
CA TRP A 9 19.95 12.13 -4.50
C TRP A 9 20.28 11.81 -3.05
N ILE A 10 19.54 10.88 -2.43
CA ILE A 10 19.83 10.38 -1.10
C ILE A 10 20.33 8.95 -1.24
N VAL A 11 21.59 8.74 -0.84
CA VAL A 11 22.21 7.41 -0.87
C VAL A 11 22.01 6.76 0.49
N LEU A 12 21.24 5.70 0.55
CA LEU A 12 21.01 4.95 1.77
C LEU A 12 22.23 4.07 2.12
N ASP A 13 22.62 4.04 3.38
CA ASP A 13 23.60 3.09 3.89
C ASP A 13 23.15 1.66 3.62
N SER A 14 24.05 0.81 3.12
CA SER A 14 23.76 -0.59 2.79
C SER A 14 24.79 -1.56 3.36
N LEU A 15 25.48 -1.17 4.43
CA LEU A 15 26.54 -1.98 5.02
C LEU A 15 26.04 -2.78 6.24
N ASN A 16 26.45 -4.03 6.33
CA ASN A 16 26.23 -4.93 7.48
C ASN A 16 24.76 -5.09 7.91
N GLU A 17 24.35 -4.44 9.01
CA GLU A 17 23.04 -4.62 9.62
C GLU A 17 21.87 -3.97 8.85
N CYS A 18 22.18 -3.13 7.85
CA CYS A 18 21.19 -2.42 7.03
C CYS A 18 21.23 -2.80 5.55
N THR A 19 21.74 -3.99 5.21
CA THR A 19 21.64 -4.49 3.83
C THR A 19 20.20 -4.53 3.37
N ILE A 20 19.86 -3.72 2.36
CA ILE A 20 18.53 -3.62 1.79
C ILE A 20 18.43 -4.64 0.65
N GLY A 21 17.41 -5.49 0.71
CA GLY A 21 17.13 -6.46 -0.35
C GLY A 21 16.13 -5.95 -1.37
N ASP A 22 15.14 -5.21 -0.89
CA ASP A 22 14.08 -4.63 -1.71
C ASP A 22 13.53 -3.37 -1.02
N VAL A 23 13.24 -2.35 -1.81
CA VAL A 23 12.57 -1.13 -1.33
C VAL A 23 11.09 -1.23 -1.70
N ALA A 24 10.31 -1.90 -0.87
CA ALA A 24 8.90 -2.12 -1.15
C ALA A 24 8.02 -0.89 -0.87
N LYS A 25 8.40 -0.06 0.09
CA LYS A 25 7.71 1.18 0.46
C LYS A 25 8.64 2.12 1.21
N ILE A 26 8.47 3.41 0.99
CA ILE A 26 9.14 4.46 1.76
C ILE A 26 8.08 5.41 2.31
N GLU A 27 8.20 5.75 3.59
CA GLU A 27 7.49 6.87 4.21
C GLU A 27 8.49 7.81 4.85
N GLU A 28 8.28 9.12 4.70
CA GLU A 28 9.06 10.15 5.37
C GLU A 28 8.29 10.71 6.56
N PHE A 29 8.95 10.81 7.70
CA PHE A 29 8.42 11.49 8.88
C PHE A 29 9.53 12.04 9.76
N ASN A 30 9.41 13.30 10.20
CA ASN A 30 10.39 13.97 11.08
C ASN A 30 11.84 13.92 10.54
N LYS A 31 12.04 14.10 9.22
CA LYS A 31 13.33 14.03 8.55
C LYS A 31 14.00 12.65 8.67
N GLU A 32 13.23 11.63 8.86
CA GLU A 32 13.66 10.24 8.82
C GLU A 32 12.91 9.51 7.69
N TYR A 33 13.62 8.63 6.98
CA TYR A 33 13.06 7.74 5.97
C TYR A 33 12.85 6.36 6.57
N TYR A 34 11.61 5.91 6.52
CA TYR A 34 11.19 4.58 6.94
C TYR A 34 11.06 3.72 5.70
N VAL A 35 11.92 2.72 5.55
CA VAL A 35 12.04 1.89 4.35
C VAL A 35 11.62 0.46 4.66
N LEU A 36 10.63 -0.05 3.96
CA LEU A 36 10.18 -1.43 4.07
C LEU A 36 11.04 -2.33 3.19
N ASP A 37 11.76 -3.25 3.82
CA ASP A 37 12.41 -4.39 3.14
C ASP A 37 11.61 -5.67 3.42
N LYS A 38 11.03 -6.26 2.36
CA LYS A 38 10.25 -7.51 2.45
C LYS A 38 11.09 -8.77 2.21
N THR A 39 12.30 -8.65 1.74
CA THR A 39 13.09 -9.78 1.22
C THR A 39 14.19 -10.23 2.17
N ILE A 40 15.15 -9.38 2.49
CA ILE A 40 16.32 -9.71 3.31
C ILE A 40 16.04 -9.45 4.79
N GLN A 41 15.84 -8.18 5.16
CA GLN A 41 15.69 -7.78 6.56
C GLN A 41 14.29 -8.08 7.11
N LYS A 42 13.28 -8.05 6.25
CA LYS A 42 11.86 -8.30 6.57
C LYS A 42 11.40 -7.46 7.76
N CYS A 43 11.73 -6.18 7.71
CA CYS A 43 11.42 -5.20 8.73
C CYS A 43 11.37 -3.79 8.12
N VAL A 44 11.12 -2.79 8.94
CA VAL A 44 11.24 -1.39 8.55
C VAL A 44 12.61 -0.88 8.99
N LEU A 45 13.42 -0.44 8.04
CA LEU A 45 14.72 0.21 8.27
C LEU A 45 14.51 1.72 8.34
N VAL A 46 15.17 2.38 9.26
CA VAL A 46 15.05 3.83 9.45
C VAL A 46 16.38 4.51 9.20
N PHE A 47 16.34 5.54 8.36
CA PHE A 47 17.49 6.34 7.97
C PHE A 47 17.23 7.81 8.28
N ASP A 48 18.29 8.60 8.49
CA ASP A 48 18.18 10.06 8.62
C ASP A 48 18.02 10.76 7.26
N GLU A 49 17.90 12.09 7.28
CA GLU A 49 17.75 12.92 6.07
C GLU A 49 18.92 12.82 5.08
N HIS A 50 20.06 12.26 5.49
CA HIS A 50 21.25 12.06 4.66
C HIS A 50 21.44 10.61 4.22
N GLY A 51 20.48 9.72 4.55
CA GLY A 51 20.53 8.30 4.22
C GLY A 51 21.37 7.43 5.15
N LYS A 52 21.83 7.96 6.29
CA LYS A 52 22.56 7.19 7.28
C LYS A 52 21.61 6.31 8.07
N TYR A 53 21.94 5.01 8.18
CA TYR A 53 21.17 4.07 8.98
C TYR A 53 21.12 4.45 10.47
N LEU A 54 19.92 4.45 11.02
CA LEU A 54 19.66 4.77 12.42
C LEU A 54 19.27 3.55 13.26
N ARG A 55 18.27 2.78 12.76
CA ARG A 55 17.68 1.65 13.49
C ARG A 55 16.76 0.83 12.60
N ARG A 56 16.35 -0.33 13.10
CA ARG A 56 15.25 -1.11 12.53
C ARG A 56 14.05 -1.13 13.46
N ILE A 57 12.85 -1.32 12.89
CA ILE A 57 11.60 -1.48 13.63
C ILE A 57 10.99 -2.82 13.27
N GLY A 58 10.76 -3.63 14.29
CA GLY A 58 10.25 -4.99 14.16
C GLY A 58 11.29 -6.01 13.66
N ARG A 59 10.92 -7.27 13.69
CA ARG A 59 11.70 -8.39 13.14
C ARG A 59 10.83 -9.65 13.04
N ILE A 60 11.28 -10.58 12.22
CA ILE A 60 10.72 -11.93 12.15
C ILE A 60 11.05 -12.72 13.41
N GLY A 61 10.07 -13.42 13.96
CA GLY A 61 10.25 -14.29 15.12
C GLY A 61 8.94 -14.71 15.76
N GLN A 62 9.02 -15.23 17.01
CA GLN A 62 7.89 -15.71 17.80
C GLN A 62 7.79 -15.06 19.19
N GLY A 63 8.66 -14.12 19.48
CA GLY A 63 8.68 -13.38 20.73
C GLY A 63 7.64 -12.25 20.76
N SER A 64 7.60 -11.55 21.90
CA SER A 64 6.76 -10.37 22.04
C SER A 64 7.20 -9.28 21.06
N GLY A 65 6.27 -8.77 20.24
CA GLY A 65 6.59 -7.80 19.20
C GLY A 65 7.35 -8.39 18.00
N GLU A 66 7.40 -9.69 17.83
CA GLU A 66 7.92 -10.34 16.65
C GLU A 66 6.79 -10.90 15.79
N TYR A 67 6.95 -10.92 14.47
CA TYR A 67 5.92 -11.37 13.52
C TYR A 67 6.46 -12.46 12.59
N ALA A 68 5.55 -13.28 12.05
CA ALA A 68 5.93 -14.35 11.13
C ALA A 68 6.31 -13.84 9.74
N GLN A 69 5.66 -12.76 9.29
CA GLN A 69 5.91 -12.12 7.98
C GLN A 69 5.44 -10.68 8.01
N ILE A 70 5.94 -9.85 7.10
CA ILE A 70 5.58 -8.45 6.95
C ILE A 70 4.90 -8.25 5.60
N TYR A 71 3.73 -7.59 5.60
CA TYR A 71 3.00 -7.24 4.38
C TYR A 71 3.20 -5.77 4.02
N ASP A 72 2.96 -4.88 4.98
CA ASP A 72 3.06 -3.44 4.78
C ASP A 72 3.26 -2.73 6.13
N PHE A 73 3.52 -1.44 6.10
CA PHE A 73 3.62 -0.61 7.29
C PHE A 73 3.10 0.80 7.02
N THR A 74 2.90 1.56 8.09
CA THR A 74 2.66 3.01 8.01
C THR A 74 3.15 3.69 9.28
N VAL A 75 3.57 4.96 9.14
CA VAL A 75 3.89 5.84 10.26
C VAL A 75 2.69 6.72 10.57
N ASN A 76 2.03 6.47 11.69
CA ASN A 76 0.96 7.33 12.15
C ASN A 76 1.54 8.62 12.73
N ARG A 77 1.42 9.70 11.97
CA ARG A 77 2.03 11.00 12.29
C ARG A 77 1.43 11.64 13.53
N ARG A 78 0.13 11.38 13.79
CA ARG A 78 -0.57 11.93 14.96
C ARG A 78 -0.17 11.26 16.26
N THR A 79 -0.05 9.94 16.26
CA THR A 79 0.26 9.17 17.48
C THR A 79 1.76 8.95 17.68
N GLY A 80 2.59 9.21 16.67
CA GLY A 80 4.02 8.94 16.69
C GLY A 80 4.33 7.46 16.82
N CYS A 81 3.58 6.62 16.10
CA CYS A 81 3.74 5.17 16.11
C CYS A 81 3.97 4.61 14.71
N VAL A 82 4.69 3.51 14.63
CA VAL A 82 4.83 2.70 13.43
C VAL A 82 3.94 1.47 13.55
N ALA A 83 3.00 1.31 12.63
CA ALA A 83 2.12 0.17 12.55
C ALA A 83 2.58 -0.77 11.44
N ILE A 84 2.92 -2.01 11.77
CA ILE A 84 3.34 -3.06 10.84
C ILE A 84 2.20 -4.05 10.66
N LEU A 85 1.70 -4.17 9.44
CA LEU A 85 0.70 -5.16 9.05
C LEU A 85 1.40 -6.50 8.74
N SER A 86 0.92 -7.55 9.38
CA SER A 86 1.46 -8.90 9.28
C SER A 86 0.38 -9.90 8.89
N GLY A 87 0.76 -11.17 8.73
CA GLY A 87 -0.13 -12.25 8.37
C GLY A 87 -1.35 -12.37 9.29
N LEU A 88 -2.46 -12.84 8.71
CA LEU A 88 -3.75 -12.98 9.40
C LEU A 88 -4.28 -11.64 9.95
N SER A 89 -4.00 -10.54 9.25
CA SER A 89 -4.48 -9.18 9.60
C SER A 89 -4.17 -8.78 11.04
N LYS A 90 -2.97 -9.10 11.50
CA LYS A 90 -2.41 -8.62 12.76
C LYS A 90 -1.60 -7.36 12.52
N VAL A 91 -1.79 -6.37 13.37
CA VAL A 91 -0.99 -5.14 13.38
C VAL A 91 -0.12 -5.11 14.61
N TYR A 92 1.18 -4.96 14.40
CA TYR A 92 2.17 -4.79 15.45
C TYR A 92 2.53 -3.30 15.54
N VAL A 93 2.31 -2.70 16.69
CA VAL A 93 2.52 -1.26 16.90
C VAL A 93 3.80 -1.05 17.71
N TYR A 94 4.65 -0.17 17.19
CA TYR A 94 5.90 0.25 17.82
C TYR A 94 5.91 1.76 17.97
N ASP A 95 6.72 2.28 18.89
CA ASP A 95 7.03 3.71 18.86
C ASP A 95 8.10 4.01 17.78
N LEU A 96 8.38 5.30 17.58
CA LEU A 96 9.38 5.74 16.60
C LEU A 96 10.81 5.28 16.92
N LYS A 97 11.09 4.86 18.16
CA LYS A 97 12.39 4.28 18.55
C LYS A 97 12.51 2.79 18.26
N GLY A 98 11.39 2.15 17.85
CA GLY A 98 11.32 0.72 17.57
C GLY A 98 10.92 -0.12 18.78
N GLU A 99 10.52 0.50 19.89
CA GLU A 99 10.03 -0.21 21.05
C GLU A 99 8.60 -0.73 20.82
N PHE A 100 8.41 -2.03 20.99
CA PHE A 100 7.11 -2.67 20.82
C PHE A 100 6.09 -2.17 21.85
N ARG A 101 4.85 -1.89 21.40
CA ARG A 101 3.75 -1.40 22.23
C ARG A 101 2.64 -2.43 22.39
N VAL A 102 2.06 -2.89 21.28
CA VAL A 102 0.91 -3.79 21.31
C VAL A 102 0.73 -4.52 19.98
N THR A 103 0.09 -5.69 20.04
CA THR A 103 -0.44 -6.37 18.86
C THR A 103 -1.96 -6.27 18.85
N LYS A 104 -2.54 -5.95 17.69
CA LYS A 104 -3.99 -5.89 17.46
C LYS A 104 -4.39 -6.88 16.37
N GLN A 105 -5.47 -7.63 16.59
CA GLN A 105 -6.16 -8.36 15.53
C GLN A 105 -7.23 -7.43 14.95
N VAL A 106 -7.13 -7.06 13.67
CA VAL A 106 -7.99 -6.01 13.11
C VAL A 106 -9.07 -6.55 12.19
N SER A 107 -8.90 -7.72 11.61
CA SER A 107 -9.90 -8.33 10.71
C SER A 107 -9.75 -9.84 10.67
N GLU A 108 -10.84 -10.54 10.32
CA GLU A 108 -10.79 -11.95 9.92
C GLU A 108 -10.46 -12.09 8.42
N SER A 109 -10.72 -11.04 7.63
CA SER A 109 -10.31 -10.97 6.23
C SER A 109 -8.82 -10.70 6.11
N LEU A 110 -8.19 -11.20 5.05
CA LEU A 110 -6.78 -10.96 4.81
C LEU A 110 -6.57 -9.54 4.27
N LEU A 111 -5.79 -8.76 4.99
CA LEU A 111 -5.41 -7.39 4.61
C LEU A 111 -3.94 -7.35 4.23
N TRP A 112 -3.61 -6.60 3.16
CA TRP A 112 -2.29 -6.58 2.55
C TRP A 112 -1.58 -5.23 2.64
N ASN A 113 -2.35 -4.13 2.63
CA ASN A 113 -1.80 -2.80 2.68
C ASN A 113 -2.39 -2.01 3.85
N ILE A 114 -1.62 -1.09 4.37
CA ILE A 114 -1.99 -0.19 5.45
C ILE A 114 -1.48 1.22 5.18
N ALA A 115 -2.32 2.21 5.40
CA ALA A 115 -1.94 3.62 5.44
C ALA A 115 -2.63 4.30 6.62
N SER A 116 -2.07 5.40 7.10
CA SER A 116 -2.65 6.18 8.20
C SER A 116 -2.70 7.67 7.87
N ASN A 117 -3.74 8.31 8.39
CA ASN A 117 -3.89 9.75 8.43
C ASN A 117 -4.24 10.20 9.86
N ASP A 118 -4.66 11.44 10.03
CA ASP A 118 -5.03 11.99 11.35
C ASP A 118 -6.25 11.30 12.00
N CYS A 119 -7.06 10.57 11.26
CA CYS A 119 -8.25 9.91 11.76
C CYS A 119 -8.08 8.44 12.15
N GLY A 120 -6.98 7.84 11.76
CA GLY A 120 -6.70 6.44 12.02
C GLY A 120 -6.04 5.72 10.86
N TYR A 121 -6.56 4.55 10.52
CA TYR A 121 -5.95 3.67 9.54
C TYR A 121 -6.94 3.25 8.47
N LEU A 122 -6.48 3.21 7.22
CA LEU A 122 -7.15 2.53 6.13
C LEU A 122 -6.32 1.32 5.71
N MET A 123 -6.97 0.19 5.51
CA MET A 123 -6.33 -1.05 5.08
C MET A 123 -7.05 -1.59 3.86
N SER A 124 -6.32 -2.26 2.97
CA SER A 124 -6.90 -2.91 1.80
C SER A 124 -6.65 -4.41 1.78
N SER A 125 -7.65 -5.15 1.27
CA SER A 125 -7.51 -6.57 0.97
C SER A 125 -6.80 -6.83 -0.34
N ASN A 126 -6.64 -5.78 -1.17
CA ASN A 126 -6.04 -5.85 -2.50
C ASN A 126 -6.59 -7.04 -3.33
N HIS A 127 -7.94 -7.23 -3.30
CA HIS A 127 -8.67 -8.34 -3.91
C HIS A 127 -8.30 -9.75 -3.40
N HIS A 128 -7.44 -9.86 -2.40
CA HIS A 128 -7.18 -11.14 -1.75
C HIS A 128 -8.28 -11.45 -0.74
N THR A 129 -9.20 -12.31 -1.08
CA THR A 129 -10.25 -12.75 -0.17
C THR A 129 -10.18 -14.26 -0.02
N TYR A 130 -10.10 -14.73 1.24
CA TYR A 130 -10.28 -16.16 1.55
C TYR A 130 -11.70 -16.48 2.00
N THR A 131 -12.54 -15.47 2.16
CA THR A 131 -13.93 -15.68 2.53
C THR A 131 -14.77 -15.82 1.28
N GLU A 132 -15.24 -17.03 1.00
CA GLU A 132 -16.31 -17.24 0.06
C GLU A 132 -17.56 -16.49 0.53
N GLY A 133 -18.13 -15.64 -0.32
CA GLY A 133 -19.43 -15.05 -0.09
C GLY A 133 -19.50 -13.52 -0.17
N GLU A 134 -20.71 -13.01 0.01
CA GLU A 134 -21.13 -11.62 -0.22
C GLU A 134 -20.51 -10.55 0.70
N ASN A 135 -19.52 -10.88 1.57
CA ASN A 135 -19.03 -10.02 2.62
C ASN A 135 -17.59 -9.57 2.47
N ALA A 136 -16.95 -9.80 1.33
CA ALA A 136 -15.59 -9.34 1.08
C ALA A 136 -15.60 -7.90 0.54
N TYR A 137 -14.76 -7.05 1.11
CA TYR A 137 -14.60 -5.64 0.70
C TYR A 137 -13.14 -5.34 0.43
N LEU A 138 -12.88 -4.32 -0.37
CA LEU A 138 -11.50 -3.88 -0.69
C LEU A 138 -10.90 -3.03 0.40
N LEU A 139 -11.69 -2.16 1.02
CA LEU A 139 -11.21 -1.16 1.97
C LEU A 139 -11.87 -1.32 3.34
N TYR A 140 -11.07 -1.18 4.39
CA TYR A 140 -11.46 -1.26 5.80
C TYR A 140 -10.83 -0.11 6.57
N ALA A 141 -11.63 0.70 7.25
CA ALA A 141 -11.14 1.78 8.09
C ALA A 141 -11.24 1.45 9.58
N PHE A 142 -10.25 1.96 10.31
CA PHE A 142 -10.12 1.82 11.76
C PHE A 142 -9.74 3.17 12.37
N ASP A 143 -10.15 3.42 13.61
CA ASP A 143 -9.69 4.57 14.36
C ASP A 143 -8.21 4.39 14.82
N SER A 144 -7.69 5.37 15.59
CA SER A 144 -6.30 5.35 16.08
C SER A 144 -6.01 4.21 17.06
N ASP A 145 -7.05 3.62 17.66
CA ASP A 145 -6.96 2.48 18.58
C ASP A 145 -7.24 1.14 17.90
N PHE A 146 -7.40 1.15 16.59
CA PHE A 146 -7.77 0.00 15.75
C PHE A 146 -9.20 -0.52 15.99
N ASN A 147 -10.13 0.31 16.46
CA ASN A 147 -11.53 -0.02 16.44
C ASN A 147 -12.08 0.14 15.01
N PHE A 148 -12.86 -0.83 14.57
CA PHE A 148 -13.44 -0.84 13.23
C PHE A 148 -14.44 0.31 13.06
N LYS A 149 -14.32 1.05 11.92
CA LYS A 149 -15.20 2.16 11.56
C LYS A 149 -16.12 1.84 10.40
N GLY A 150 -15.61 1.19 9.36
CA GLY A 150 -16.39 0.87 8.17
C GLY A 150 -15.62 0.10 7.11
N LYS A 151 -16.34 -0.32 6.07
CA LYS A 151 -15.78 -1.04 4.92
C LYS A 151 -16.49 -0.61 3.64
N TRP A 152 -15.75 -0.55 2.52
CA TRP A 152 -16.22 -0.06 1.24
C TRP A 152 -15.71 -0.89 0.08
N ILE A 153 -16.37 -0.77 -1.04
CA ILE A 153 -16.10 -1.42 -2.33
C ILE A 153 -16.15 -2.93 -2.17
N GLN A 154 -17.34 -3.47 -2.39
CA GLN A 154 -17.56 -4.92 -2.34
C GLN A 154 -16.77 -5.62 -3.44
N VAL A 155 -16.03 -6.66 -3.06
CA VAL A 155 -15.32 -7.50 -4.03
C VAL A 155 -16.35 -8.38 -4.73
N LEU A 156 -16.38 -8.32 -6.06
CA LEU A 156 -17.17 -9.25 -6.85
C LEU A 156 -16.46 -10.61 -6.83
N THR A 157 -17.14 -11.64 -6.31
CA THR A 157 -16.58 -12.98 -6.09
C THR A 157 -16.10 -13.68 -7.37
N GLU A 158 -16.57 -13.22 -8.52
CA GLU A 158 -16.15 -13.70 -9.84
C GLU A 158 -14.76 -13.18 -10.26
N ARG A 159 -14.21 -12.20 -9.53
CA ARG A 159 -12.92 -11.59 -9.77
C ARG A 159 -11.93 -11.96 -8.65
N MET A 160 -11.59 -13.21 -8.49
CA MET A 160 -10.62 -13.63 -7.46
C MET A 160 -9.21 -13.75 -8.05
N PRO A 161 -8.43 -12.69 -8.06
CA PRO A 161 -7.04 -12.80 -8.44
C PRO A 161 -6.20 -13.27 -7.27
N THR A 162 -5.36 -14.22 -7.54
CA THR A 162 -4.28 -14.65 -6.65
C THR A 162 -3.01 -13.83 -6.85
N LEU A 163 -3.05 -12.78 -7.68
CA LEU A 163 -1.89 -11.94 -7.97
C LEU A 163 -1.86 -10.68 -7.10
N PRO A 164 -0.80 -10.46 -6.32
CA PRO A 164 -0.49 -9.16 -5.76
C PRO A 164 0.01 -8.25 -6.91
N LEU A 165 -0.89 -7.51 -7.55
CA LEU A 165 -0.52 -6.68 -8.70
C LEU A 165 0.14 -5.36 -8.31
N LEU A 166 -0.01 -4.90 -7.07
CA LEU A 166 0.60 -3.66 -6.59
C LEU A 166 1.38 -3.87 -5.29
N SER A 167 2.55 -3.27 -5.21
CA SER A 167 3.35 -3.22 -3.99
C SER A 167 2.75 -2.28 -2.95
N SER A 168 2.13 -1.18 -3.37
CA SER A 168 1.50 -0.19 -2.48
C SER A 168 0.26 0.40 -3.14
N ALA A 169 -0.90 -0.17 -2.81
CA ALA A 169 -2.19 0.31 -3.33
C ALA A 169 -2.69 1.58 -2.60
N LEU A 170 -2.18 1.88 -1.41
CA LEU A 170 -2.63 3.00 -0.57
C LEU A 170 -1.58 4.10 -0.50
N GLN A 171 -2.00 5.34 -0.74
CA GLN A 171 -1.15 6.54 -0.67
C GLN A 171 -1.84 7.64 0.14
N VAL A 172 -1.06 8.33 0.96
CA VAL A 172 -1.55 9.46 1.78
C VAL A 172 -1.20 10.75 1.10
N VAL A 173 -2.21 11.58 0.82
CA VAL A 173 -2.03 12.92 0.24
C VAL A 173 -2.85 13.91 1.07
N GLY A 174 -2.17 14.78 1.79
CA GLY A 174 -2.83 15.66 2.75
C GLY A 174 -3.57 14.87 3.84
N SER A 175 -4.86 15.08 3.97
CA SER A 175 -5.74 14.36 4.92
C SER A 175 -6.42 13.13 4.32
N GLU A 176 -6.36 12.95 3.00
CA GLU A 176 -7.01 11.84 2.29
C GLU A 176 -6.08 10.64 2.13
N ILE A 177 -6.66 9.45 2.04
CA ILE A 177 -5.94 8.22 1.66
C ILE A 177 -6.53 7.74 0.34
N TYR A 178 -5.67 7.67 -0.67
CA TYR A 178 -6.04 7.20 -2.00
C TYR A 178 -5.78 5.71 -2.13
N TYR A 179 -6.70 5.03 -2.81
CA TYR A 179 -6.59 3.63 -3.20
C TYR A 179 -6.67 3.52 -4.71
N CYS A 180 -5.64 2.95 -5.33
CA CYS A 180 -5.62 2.67 -6.75
C CYS A 180 -6.06 1.22 -6.99
N ASP A 181 -7.20 1.05 -7.67
CA ASP A 181 -7.69 -0.26 -8.07
C ASP A 181 -7.31 -0.56 -9.52
N VAL A 182 -6.37 -1.48 -9.68
CA VAL A 182 -5.86 -1.87 -11.01
C VAL A 182 -6.87 -2.68 -11.82
N PHE A 183 -7.85 -3.30 -11.19
CA PHE A 183 -8.84 -4.14 -11.88
C PHE A 183 -9.96 -3.32 -12.50
N THR A 184 -10.38 -2.25 -11.82
CA THR A 184 -11.39 -1.33 -12.34
C THR A 184 -10.78 -0.13 -13.04
N ASN A 185 -9.45 0.04 -12.96
CA ASN A 185 -8.73 1.23 -13.39
C ASN A 185 -9.23 2.52 -12.71
N SER A 186 -9.74 2.39 -11.49
CA SER A 186 -10.30 3.50 -10.71
C SER A 186 -9.38 3.90 -9.57
N ILE A 187 -9.40 5.17 -9.23
CA ILE A 187 -8.73 5.72 -8.06
C ILE A 187 -9.79 6.24 -7.09
N TYR A 188 -9.81 5.68 -5.90
CA TYR A 188 -10.73 6.04 -4.83
C TYR A 188 -10.02 6.88 -3.78
N SER A 189 -10.74 7.76 -3.11
CA SER A 189 -10.28 8.52 -1.95
C SER A 189 -11.13 8.20 -0.72
N TYR A 190 -10.48 7.89 0.38
CA TYR A 190 -11.09 7.82 1.70
C TYR A 190 -11.01 9.20 2.37
N MET A 191 -12.18 9.77 2.62
CA MET A 191 -12.36 11.06 3.29
C MET A 191 -12.68 10.81 4.76
N CYS A 192 -11.74 11.18 5.58
CA CYS A 192 -11.76 10.97 7.02
C CYS A 192 -12.94 11.66 7.72
N ASP A 193 -13.22 12.94 7.38
CA ASP A 193 -14.26 13.73 8.04
C ASP A 193 -15.68 13.22 7.76
N ALA A 194 -15.85 12.55 6.62
CA ALA A 194 -17.13 11.98 6.21
C ALA A 194 -17.25 10.47 6.48
N ASP A 195 -16.17 9.81 6.92
CA ASP A 195 -16.07 8.35 7.00
C ASP A 195 -16.62 7.67 5.73
N SER A 196 -16.20 8.16 4.57
CA SER A 196 -16.71 7.72 3.28
C SER A 196 -15.61 7.54 2.24
N VAL A 197 -15.87 6.68 1.27
CA VAL A 197 -15.02 6.46 0.10
C VAL A 197 -15.76 7.00 -1.13
N ALA A 198 -15.05 7.79 -1.92
CA ALA A 198 -15.55 8.27 -3.22
C ALA A 198 -14.59 7.86 -4.33
N GLU A 199 -15.14 7.52 -5.48
CA GLU A 199 -14.38 7.39 -6.70
C GLU A 199 -13.99 8.78 -7.18
N LYS A 200 -12.69 9.04 -7.30
CA LYS A 200 -12.14 10.32 -7.75
C LYS A 200 -11.83 10.32 -9.23
N TYR A 201 -11.29 9.22 -9.73
CA TYR A 201 -10.89 9.09 -11.13
C TYR A 201 -11.26 7.71 -11.64
N ASP A 202 -11.83 7.69 -12.83
CA ASP A 202 -12.08 6.50 -13.64
C ASP A 202 -11.23 6.61 -14.90
N ILE A 203 -10.25 5.73 -15.05
CA ILE A 203 -9.28 5.78 -16.15
C ILE A 203 -9.78 4.90 -17.28
N LEU A 204 -10.26 5.51 -18.35
CA LEU A 204 -10.80 4.80 -19.50
C LEU A 204 -9.69 4.42 -20.48
N PHE A 205 -9.42 3.15 -20.59
CA PHE A 205 -8.48 2.61 -21.57
C PHE A 205 -9.21 2.14 -22.84
N PRO A 206 -8.54 2.22 -24.03
CA PRO A 206 -9.10 1.70 -25.26
C PRO A 206 -9.32 0.19 -25.28
N ALA A 207 -8.50 -0.58 -24.56
CA ALA A 207 -8.57 -2.03 -24.47
C ALA A 207 -8.46 -2.49 -23.00
N PRO A 208 -9.45 -2.16 -22.14
CA PRO A 208 -9.39 -2.55 -20.73
C PRO A 208 -9.47 -4.07 -20.58
N VAL A 209 -8.98 -4.57 -19.45
CA VAL A 209 -9.09 -6.00 -19.14
C VAL A 209 -10.54 -6.36 -18.92
N PRO A 210 -11.10 -7.35 -19.65
CA PRO A 210 -12.47 -7.81 -19.43
C PRO A 210 -12.63 -8.51 -18.07
N ASP A 211 -13.79 -8.36 -17.45
CA ASP A 211 -14.08 -8.92 -16.12
C ASP A 211 -13.82 -10.42 -16.00
N ASN A 212 -14.19 -11.17 -17.02
CA ASN A 212 -14.03 -12.63 -17.05
C ASN A 212 -12.55 -13.08 -17.10
N VAL A 213 -11.64 -12.22 -17.54
CA VAL A 213 -10.20 -12.52 -17.59
C VAL A 213 -9.60 -12.47 -16.19
N PHE A 214 -10.12 -11.61 -15.31
CA PHE A 214 -9.67 -11.54 -13.91
C PHE A 214 -10.07 -12.75 -13.07
N ALA A 215 -11.01 -13.58 -13.53
CA ALA A 215 -11.38 -14.81 -12.84
C ALA A 215 -10.31 -15.91 -12.96
N ASP A 216 -9.42 -15.83 -13.95
CA ASP A 216 -8.34 -16.78 -14.18
C ASP A 216 -7.00 -16.04 -14.36
N VAL A 217 -6.15 -16.17 -13.35
CA VAL A 217 -4.79 -15.58 -13.33
C VAL A 217 -3.94 -16.03 -14.51
N MET A 218 -4.03 -17.31 -14.89
CA MET A 218 -3.24 -17.85 -16.01
C MET A 218 -3.72 -17.30 -17.34
N ASP A 219 -5.03 -17.09 -17.49
CA ASP A 219 -5.60 -16.45 -18.68
C ASP A 219 -5.14 -14.98 -18.76
N PHE A 220 -5.19 -14.23 -17.66
CA PHE A 220 -4.68 -12.87 -17.60
C PHE A 220 -3.19 -12.82 -17.95
N MET A 221 -2.34 -13.63 -17.32
CA MET A 221 -0.90 -13.66 -17.60
C MET A 221 -0.59 -14.01 -19.06
N GLY A 222 -1.37 -14.92 -19.65
CA GLY A 222 -1.22 -15.30 -21.05
C GLY A 222 -1.60 -14.19 -22.03
N LYS A 223 -2.56 -13.34 -21.66
CA LYS A 223 -3.15 -12.30 -22.52
C LYS A 223 -2.83 -10.87 -22.09
N GLN A 224 -2.04 -10.64 -21.05
CA GLN A 224 -1.77 -9.31 -20.51
C GLN A 224 -1.26 -8.29 -21.55
N ARG A 225 -0.66 -8.76 -22.65
CA ARG A 225 -0.21 -7.92 -23.77
C ARG A 225 -1.33 -7.43 -24.67
N GLU A 226 -2.52 -7.98 -24.54
CA GLU A 226 -3.70 -7.60 -25.32
C GLU A 226 -4.46 -6.46 -24.66
N TYR A 227 -4.21 -6.19 -23.37
CA TYR A 227 -4.98 -5.27 -22.55
C TYR A 227 -4.18 -4.05 -22.09
N ASP A 228 -4.92 -3.01 -21.81
CA ASP A 228 -4.45 -1.80 -21.15
C ASP A 228 -4.92 -1.82 -19.68
N PHE A 229 -4.02 -1.59 -18.74
CA PHE A 229 -4.35 -1.55 -17.30
C PHE A 229 -3.35 -0.73 -16.51
N ILE A 230 -3.78 -0.20 -15.37
CA ILE A 230 -2.90 0.51 -14.44
C ILE A 230 -1.91 -0.49 -13.85
N ASN A 231 -0.63 -0.15 -13.92
CA ASN A 231 0.42 -0.87 -13.21
C ASN A 231 0.76 -0.21 -11.88
N GLU A 232 0.83 1.12 -11.86
CA GLU A 232 1.12 1.90 -10.66
C GLU A 232 0.62 3.32 -10.84
N ALA A 233 0.19 3.95 -9.75
CA ALA A 233 -0.11 5.37 -9.72
C ALA A 233 0.60 6.01 -8.52
N VAL A 234 1.24 7.16 -8.75
CA VAL A 234 1.79 8.01 -7.69
C VAL A 234 1.01 9.32 -7.70
N ILE A 235 0.37 9.61 -6.57
CA ILE A 235 -0.55 10.73 -6.43
C ILE A 235 0.07 11.78 -5.51
N ASN A 236 0.01 13.03 -5.91
CA ASN A 236 0.31 14.17 -5.05
C ASN A 236 -0.83 15.21 -5.16
N GLU A 237 -0.70 16.35 -4.48
CA GLU A 237 -1.74 17.39 -4.43
C GLU A 237 -2.09 18.00 -5.79
N LYS A 238 -1.22 17.90 -6.79
CA LYS A 238 -1.37 18.57 -8.08
C LYS A 238 -1.44 17.62 -9.26
N ASN A 239 -0.84 16.45 -9.14
CA ASN A 239 -0.65 15.57 -10.28
C ASN A 239 -0.81 14.10 -9.89
N ILE A 240 -1.18 13.29 -10.87
CA ILE A 240 -1.10 11.85 -10.83
C ILE A 240 -0.05 11.42 -11.86
N LEU A 241 1.02 10.77 -11.39
CA LEU A 241 1.93 10.05 -12.28
C LEU A 241 1.38 8.62 -12.43
N LEU A 242 0.88 8.31 -13.60
CA LEU A 242 0.30 7.02 -13.92
C LEU A 242 1.27 6.20 -14.76
N CYS A 243 1.67 5.03 -14.27
CA CYS A 243 2.31 3.97 -15.02
C CYS A 243 1.26 2.97 -15.45
N TYR A 244 1.11 2.74 -16.74
CA TYR A 244 0.15 1.79 -17.27
C TYR A 244 0.75 0.88 -18.34
N ALA A 245 0.28 -0.35 -18.40
CA ALA A 245 0.62 -1.29 -19.44
C ALA A 245 -0.28 -1.05 -20.66
N ARG A 246 0.30 -1.10 -21.85
CA ARG A 246 -0.41 -1.06 -23.14
C ARG A 246 0.32 -1.91 -24.16
N GLN A 247 -0.35 -2.96 -24.65
CA GLN A 247 0.23 -3.88 -25.62
C GLN A 247 1.61 -4.44 -25.22
N GLY A 248 1.76 -4.73 -23.91
CA GLY A 248 2.99 -5.24 -23.32
C GLY A 248 4.11 -4.22 -23.11
N ASN A 249 3.86 -2.93 -23.34
CA ASN A 249 4.78 -1.84 -23.05
C ASN A 249 4.30 -1.06 -21.84
N TYR A 250 5.23 -0.60 -20.98
CA TYR A 250 4.92 0.34 -19.91
C TYR A 250 5.01 1.77 -20.42
N ASN A 251 4.02 2.54 -20.07
CA ASN A 251 3.91 3.95 -20.44
C ASN A 251 3.73 4.79 -19.18
N LEU A 252 4.28 5.99 -19.18
CA LEU A 252 4.12 6.96 -18.12
C LEU A 252 3.34 8.17 -18.64
N VAL A 253 2.38 8.62 -17.86
CA VAL A 253 1.65 9.86 -18.13
C VAL A 253 1.51 10.65 -16.83
N ILE A 254 1.62 11.98 -16.94
CA ILE A 254 1.26 12.89 -15.85
C ILE A 254 -0.10 13.46 -16.18
N ILE A 255 -1.03 13.31 -15.24
CA ILE A 255 -2.38 13.86 -15.30
C ILE A 255 -2.42 14.98 -14.28
N ASP A 256 -2.80 16.19 -14.72
CA ASP A 256 -3.09 17.32 -13.83
C ASP A 256 -4.38 17.02 -13.08
N SER A 257 -4.39 17.27 -11.77
CA SER A 257 -5.53 16.99 -10.90
C SER A 257 -6.52 18.17 -10.80
N ASP A 258 -6.24 19.28 -11.51
CA ASP A 258 -7.11 20.47 -11.59
C ASP A 258 -8.31 20.29 -12.54
#